data_9af64559bb7d1359bdf7c69b3f3bcaa8
#
_entry.id   9af64559bb7d1359bdf7c69b3f3bcaa8
#
_cell.length_a   1.000
_cell.length_b   1.000
_cell.length_c   1.000
_cell.angle_alpha   90.00
_cell.angle_beta   90.00
_cell.angle_gamma   90.00
#
_symmetry.space_group_name_H-M   'P 1'
#
loop_
_entity.id
_entity.type
_entity.pdbx_description
1 polymer ?
#
loop_
_entity_poly.entity_id
_entity_poly.type
_entity_poly.pdbx_seq_one_letter_code
_entity_poly.pdbx_strand_id
1 'polypeptide(L)'
;ELVAFGSMIVIVLYLITSHNGDLGIVLPLLSVYALAGLKLLPAFQLIYASTASIKGHSPGFEAIQKDLLKSVEKESSIVKKEKDHISPKEQISLENITFTYPGIDEPVLDELNISIPANSVIGIVGPSGSGKSTLIDVLLGLIKPQQGILKIDDKTINDGNLRSWQNAIGFVSQSIFLSEGTIAENVAFGIPEGESNVEQVTQALKLAHLDELVNSLEKGIDTKVGERGVQLSGGQRQRIGIARALYYEAEVLVFDEATSSLDGITEKMIME
;
A
#
# COMPACT_ATOMS: atom_id res chain seq x y z
N GLU A 1 24.08 35.40 -25.32
CA GLU A 1 24.94 35.72 -26.48
C GLU A 1 25.28 37.19 -26.54
N LEU A 2 24.33 38.12 -26.52
CA LEU A 2 24.55 39.59 -26.60
C LEU A 2 25.53 40.11 -25.52
N VAL A 3 25.43 39.63 -24.28
CA VAL A 3 26.31 40.03 -23.18
C VAL A 3 27.74 39.54 -23.42
N ALA A 4 27.90 38.29 -23.94
CA ALA A 4 29.21 37.72 -24.25
C ALA A 4 29.90 38.49 -25.40
N PHE A 5 29.17 38.78 -26.46
CA PHE A 5 29.68 39.65 -27.57
C PHE A 5 30.02 41.05 -27.12
N GLY A 6 29.19 41.67 -26.30
CA GLY A 6 29.43 42.99 -25.76
C GLY A 6 30.68 43.04 -24.87
N SER A 7 30.85 42.05 -23.99
CA SER A 7 32.03 41.93 -23.13
C SER A 7 33.32 41.71 -23.92
N MET A 8 33.25 40.92 -24.99
CA MET A 8 34.41 40.68 -25.88
C MET A 8 34.83 41.96 -26.59
N ILE A 9 33.91 42.76 -27.11
CA ILE A 9 34.22 44.04 -27.73
C ILE A 9 34.87 45.01 -26.71
N VAL A 10 34.35 45.09 -25.50
CA VAL A 10 34.92 45.94 -24.44
C VAL A 10 36.35 45.48 -24.08
N ILE A 11 36.61 44.20 -23.95
CA ILE A 11 37.94 43.65 -23.68
C ILE A 11 38.92 43.97 -24.80
N VAL A 12 38.50 43.83 -26.07
CA VAL A 12 39.35 44.17 -27.24
C VAL A 12 39.69 45.66 -27.25
N LEU A 13 38.72 46.55 -27.06
CA LEU A 13 38.93 48.00 -27.00
C LEU A 13 39.84 48.40 -25.84
N TYR A 14 39.64 47.80 -24.67
CA TYR A 14 40.48 48.01 -23.51
C TYR A 14 41.95 47.62 -23.76
N LEU A 15 42.17 46.43 -24.35
CA LEU A 15 43.51 45.96 -24.66
C LEU A 15 44.25 46.82 -25.71
N ILE A 16 43.55 47.28 -26.77
CA ILE A 16 44.10 48.18 -27.78
C ILE A 16 44.48 49.54 -27.13
N THR A 17 43.64 50.07 -26.28
CA THR A 17 43.89 51.35 -25.63
C THR A 17 45.02 51.26 -24.59
N SER A 18 45.07 50.19 -23.80
CA SER A 18 46.10 49.96 -22.76
C SER A 18 47.48 49.75 -23.30
N HIS A 19 47.62 49.25 -24.52
CA HIS A 19 48.91 48.96 -25.17
C HIS A 19 49.22 49.91 -26.33
N ASN A 20 48.65 51.15 -26.29
CA ASN A 20 48.90 52.23 -27.25
C ASN A 20 48.76 51.81 -28.72
N GLY A 21 47.90 50.81 -29.01
CA GLY A 21 47.66 50.32 -30.38
C GLY A 21 48.71 49.35 -30.90
N ASP A 22 49.67 48.86 -30.10
CA ASP A 22 50.66 47.90 -30.52
C ASP A 22 50.04 46.53 -30.78
N LEU A 23 49.74 46.23 -32.03
CA LEU A 23 49.12 45.00 -32.49
C LEU A 23 50.04 43.76 -32.27
N GLY A 24 51.35 43.93 -32.17
CA GLY A 24 52.29 42.86 -31.89
C GLY A 24 52.12 42.24 -30.52
N ILE A 25 51.67 43.00 -29.55
CA ILE A 25 51.38 42.54 -28.17
C ILE A 25 49.91 42.15 -28.05
N VAL A 26 49.02 42.89 -28.62
CA VAL A 26 47.55 42.71 -28.47
C VAL A 26 47.06 41.42 -29.16
N LEU A 27 47.52 41.09 -30.35
CA LEU A 27 47.09 39.92 -31.14
C LEU A 27 47.37 38.56 -30.45
N PRO A 28 48.57 38.30 -29.93
CA PRO A 28 48.84 37.08 -29.15
C PRO A 28 47.92 36.93 -27.93
N LEU A 29 47.73 38.06 -27.19
CA LEU A 29 46.89 38.05 -26.01
C LEU A 29 45.43 37.79 -26.32
N LEU A 30 44.89 38.38 -27.39
CA LEU A 30 43.53 38.11 -27.85
C LEU A 30 43.36 36.67 -28.32
N SER A 31 44.39 36.05 -28.94
CA SER A 31 44.35 34.66 -29.35
C SER A 31 44.24 33.72 -28.17
N VAL A 32 44.96 34.02 -27.05
CA VAL A 32 44.86 33.24 -25.81
C VAL A 32 43.46 33.33 -25.21
N TYR A 33 42.91 34.55 -25.12
CA TYR A 33 41.55 34.73 -24.61
C TYR A 33 40.48 34.09 -25.48
N ALA A 34 40.65 34.14 -26.81
CA ALA A 34 39.73 33.48 -27.75
C ALA A 34 39.77 31.93 -27.59
N LEU A 35 40.99 31.37 -27.46
CA LEU A 35 41.14 29.92 -27.21
C LEU A 35 40.59 29.51 -25.83
N ALA A 36 40.81 30.33 -24.80
CA ALA A 36 40.23 30.08 -23.48
C ALA A 36 38.70 30.13 -23.52
N GLY A 37 38.11 31.11 -24.18
CA GLY A 37 36.67 31.22 -24.38
C GLY A 37 36.06 30.01 -25.10
N LEU A 38 36.73 29.56 -26.21
CA LEU A 38 36.29 28.38 -26.92
C LEU A 38 36.34 27.09 -26.07
N LYS A 39 37.31 26.96 -25.16
CA LYS A 39 37.38 25.82 -24.23
C LYS A 39 36.42 25.93 -23.07
N LEU A 40 36.13 27.15 -22.59
CA LEU A 40 35.21 27.36 -21.45
C LEU A 40 33.75 27.25 -21.86
N LEU A 41 33.40 27.63 -23.08
CA LEU A 41 32.01 27.62 -23.55
C LEU A 41 31.31 26.26 -23.39
N PRO A 42 31.92 25.12 -23.82
CA PRO A 42 31.31 23.79 -23.62
C PRO A 42 31.15 23.43 -22.13
N ALA A 43 32.11 23.85 -21.28
CA ALA A 43 32.02 23.61 -19.84
C ALA A 43 30.83 24.34 -19.20
N PHE A 44 30.61 25.61 -19.55
CA PHE A 44 29.44 26.37 -19.10
C PHE A 44 28.12 25.77 -19.64
N GLN A 45 28.11 25.34 -20.89
CA GLN A 45 26.92 24.67 -21.45
C GLN A 45 26.59 23.37 -20.72
N LEU A 46 27.61 22.57 -20.37
CA LEU A 46 27.44 21.34 -19.60
C LEU A 46 26.90 21.62 -18.18
N ILE A 47 27.47 22.62 -17.50
CA ILE A 47 26.99 23.04 -16.17
C ILE A 47 25.53 23.49 -16.23
N TYR A 48 25.18 24.31 -17.22
CA TYR A 48 23.82 24.78 -17.39
C TYR A 48 22.85 23.62 -17.68
N ALA A 49 23.19 22.75 -18.63
CA ALA A 49 22.37 21.58 -18.97
C ALA A 49 22.19 20.64 -17.78
N SER A 50 23.28 20.36 -17.03
CA SER A 50 23.21 19.52 -15.83
C SER A 50 22.34 20.14 -14.75
N THR A 51 22.49 21.45 -14.50
CA THR A 51 21.67 22.16 -13.52
C THR A 51 20.19 22.20 -13.92
N ALA A 52 19.90 22.42 -15.19
CA ALA A 52 18.54 22.36 -15.72
C ALA A 52 17.93 20.97 -15.59
N SER A 53 18.72 19.91 -15.88
CA SER A 53 18.30 18.53 -15.71
C SER A 53 17.98 18.18 -14.26
N ILE A 54 18.85 18.56 -13.31
CA ILE A 54 18.61 18.36 -11.86
C ILE A 54 17.31 19.04 -11.44
N LYS A 55 17.12 20.31 -11.80
CA LYS A 55 15.88 21.04 -11.48
C LYS A 55 14.65 20.44 -12.13
N GLY A 56 14.77 19.93 -13.35
CA GLY A 56 13.65 19.28 -14.04
C GLY A 56 13.21 17.97 -13.40
N HIS A 57 14.13 17.23 -12.77
CA HIS A 57 13.82 15.94 -12.11
C HIS A 57 13.52 16.07 -10.61
N SER A 58 13.79 17.24 -9.99
CA SER A 58 13.55 17.49 -8.55
C SER A 58 12.11 17.21 -8.10
N PRO A 59 11.04 17.60 -8.83
CA PRO A 59 9.67 17.34 -8.40
C PRO A 59 9.35 15.84 -8.27
N GLY A 60 9.88 15.03 -9.20
CA GLY A 60 9.72 13.58 -9.13
C GLY A 60 10.43 12.96 -7.92
N PHE A 61 11.62 13.46 -7.60
CA PHE A 61 12.36 13.03 -6.41
C PHE A 61 11.65 13.44 -5.11
N GLU A 62 11.14 14.66 -5.04
CA GLU A 62 10.40 15.15 -3.86
C GLU A 62 9.12 14.34 -3.60
N ALA A 63 8.40 13.94 -4.67
CA ALA A 63 7.24 13.08 -4.54
C ALA A 63 7.61 11.71 -3.94
N ILE A 64 8.66 11.06 -4.47
CA ILE A 64 9.15 9.77 -3.96
C ILE A 64 9.67 9.89 -2.54
N GLN A 65 10.44 10.95 -2.23
CA GLN A 65 10.96 11.18 -0.89
C GLN A 65 9.84 11.33 0.15
N LYS A 66 8.79 12.07 -0.19
CA LYS A 66 7.64 12.26 0.71
C LYS A 66 6.94 10.94 1.02
N ASP A 67 6.78 10.08 0.03
CA ASP A 67 6.14 8.78 0.20
C ASP A 67 7.03 7.79 0.97
N LEU A 68 8.35 7.82 0.71
CA LEU A 68 9.32 7.03 1.47
C LEU A 68 9.37 7.43 2.95
N LEU A 69 9.40 8.74 3.25
CA LEU A 69 9.41 9.21 4.65
C LEU A 69 8.15 8.77 5.39
N LYS A 70 6.97 8.86 4.75
CA LYS A 70 5.72 8.36 5.34
C LYS A 70 5.73 6.86 5.57
N SER A 71 6.35 6.07 4.67
CA SER A 71 6.45 4.62 4.83
C SER A 71 7.37 4.24 5.98
N VAL A 72 8.51 4.91 6.14
CA VAL A 72 9.46 4.68 7.25
C VAL A 72 8.84 5.03 8.61
N GLU A 73 8.08 6.13 8.71
CA GLU A 73 7.35 6.47 9.93
C GLU A 73 6.33 5.37 10.30
N LYS A 74 5.67 4.81 9.30
CA LYS A 74 4.68 3.75 9.48
C LYS A 74 5.35 2.41 9.86
N GLU A 75 6.50 2.10 9.30
CA GLU A 75 7.26 0.87 9.57
C GLU A 75 7.82 0.85 11.01
N SER A 76 8.25 1.98 11.55
CA SER A 76 8.71 2.10 12.94
C SER A 76 7.59 1.84 13.96
N SER A 77 6.32 2.00 13.58
CA SER A 77 5.15 1.65 14.40
C SER A 77 4.76 0.16 14.32
N ILE A 78 5.23 -0.56 13.29
CA ILE A 78 4.89 -1.97 13.03
C ILE A 78 5.83 -2.97 13.75
N VAL A 79 7.02 -2.54 14.17
CA VAL A 79 8.10 -3.44 14.65
C VAL A 79 7.92 -3.98 16.08
N LYS A 80 6.84 -3.72 16.77
CA LYS A 80 6.48 -4.53 17.94
C LYS A 80 5.64 -5.71 17.49
N LYS A 81 6.25 -6.89 17.41
CA LYS A 81 5.57 -8.19 17.40
C LYS A 81 4.85 -8.35 18.77
N GLU A 82 3.85 -7.56 19.02
CA GLU A 82 2.91 -7.87 20.09
C GLU A 82 2.04 -9.01 19.58
N LYS A 83 2.21 -10.18 20.17
CA LYS A 83 1.32 -11.34 20.00
C LYS A 83 -0.01 -11.13 20.75
N ASP A 84 -0.24 -9.93 21.24
CA ASP A 84 -1.46 -9.61 21.96
C ASP A 84 -2.62 -9.51 20.96
N HIS A 85 -3.67 -10.27 21.24
CA HIS A 85 -4.94 -10.21 20.55
C HIS A 85 -5.94 -9.45 21.44
N ILE A 86 -6.71 -8.56 20.84
CA ILE A 86 -7.86 -7.95 21.49
C ILE A 86 -9.10 -8.63 20.92
N SER A 87 -9.66 -9.54 21.70
CA SER A 87 -10.80 -10.35 21.31
C SER A 87 -12.06 -9.84 21.97
N PRO A 88 -13.18 -9.73 21.25
CA PRO A 88 -14.45 -9.35 21.84
C PRO A 88 -14.99 -10.49 22.70
N LYS A 89 -15.29 -10.20 23.98
CA LYS A 89 -15.94 -11.12 24.92
C LYS A 89 -17.41 -10.80 25.09
N GLU A 90 -17.75 -9.52 25.00
CA GLU A 90 -19.11 -9.00 25.16
C GLU A 90 -19.62 -8.42 23.84
N GLN A 91 -18.94 -7.42 23.29
CA GLN A 91 -19.38 -6.72 22.09
C GLN A 91 -18.28 -5.92 21.40
N ILE A 92 -18.51 -5.62 20.12
CA ILE A 92 -17.81 -4.61 19.35
C ILE A 92 -18.74 -3.41 19.21
N SER A 93 -18.29 -2.20 19.57
CA SER A 93 -19.09 -0.99 19.50
C SER A 93 -18.46 0.06 18.62
N LEU A 94 -19.24 0.63 17.73
CA LEU A 94 -18.91 1.85 17.00
C LEU A 94 -19.82 2.96 17.56
N GLU A 95 -19.23 4.03 18.09
CA GLU A 95 -19.95 5.09 18.78
C GLU A 95 -19.74 6.43 18.05
N ASN A 96 -20.82 7.03 17.55
CA ASN A 96 -20.86 8.32 16.86
C ASN A 96 -19.84 8.44 15.70
N ILE A 97 -19.72 7.39 14.92
CA ILE A 97 -18.77 7.34 13.81
C ILE A 97 -19.19 8.26 12.68
N THR A 98 -18.36 9.26 12.38
CA THR A 98 -18.52 10.12 11.21
C THR A 98 -17.26 10.03 10.34
N PHE A 99 -17.47 9.72 9.04
CA PHE A 99 -16.38 9.61 8.08
C PHE A 99 -16.75 10.23 6.72
N THR A 100 -15.83 11.07 6.23
CA THR A 100 -15.92 11.73 4.92
C THR A 100 -14.63 11.47 4.14
N TYR A 101 -14.74 11.03 2.89
CA TYR A 101 -13.56 10.88 2.02
C TYR A 101 -12.97 12.23 1.62
N PRO A 102 -11.64 12.32 1.44
CA PRO A 102 -11.01 13.55 0.96
C PRO A 102 -11.59 14.00 -0.39
N GLY A 103 -12.00 15.28 -0.46
CA GLY A 103 -12.58 15.88 -1.68
C GLY A 103 -14.07 15.65 -1.87
N ILE A 104 -14.76 15.08 -0.87
CA ILE A 104 -16.23 14.97 -0.82
C ILE A 104 -16.72 15.82 0.34
N ASP A 105 -17.82 16.53 0.17
CA ASP A 105 -18.38 17.41 1.22
C ASP A 105 -19.36 16.68 2.14
N GLU A 106 -20.00 15.62 1.64
CA GLU A 106 -20.99 14.87 2.41
C GLU A 106 -20.36 13.66 3.12
N PRO A 107 -20.71 13.40 4.38
CA PRO A 107 -20.23 12.23 5.11
C PRO A 107 -20.83 10.94 4.52
N VAL A 108 -19.97 9.92 4.37
CA VAL A 108 -20.40 8.57 3.98
C VAL A 108 -20.93 7.79 5.18
N LEU A 109 -20.37 8.03 6.36
CA LEU A 109 -20.91 7.59 7.64
C LEU A 109 -21.19 8.85 8.48
N ASP A 110 -22.40 8.98 8.99
CA ASP A 110 -22.86 10.15 9.74
C ASP A 110 -23.43 9.72 11.09
N GLU A 111 -22.76 10.11 12.18
CA GLU A 111 -23.09 9.82 13.58
C GLU A 111 -23.55 8.35 13.82
N LEU A 112 -22.90 7.40 13.10
CA LEU A 112 -23.28 6.00 13.11
C LEU A 112 -22.99 5.36 14.47
N ASN A 113 -24.01 4.68 15.02
CA ASN A 113 -23.89 3.91 16.25
C ASN A 113 -24.29 2.46 15.99
N ILE A 114 -23.38 1.52 16.23
CA ILE A 114 -23.60 0.08 16.05
C ILE A 114 -23.02 -0.66 17.25
N SER A 115 -23.75 -1.67 17.73
CA SER A 115 -23.26 -2.64 18.71
C SER A 115 -23.41 -4.04 18.12
N ILE A 116 -22.33 -4.80 18.10
CA ILE A 116 -22.25 -6.17 17.60
C ILE A 116 -21.93 -7.07 18.79
N PRO A 117 -22.86 -7.88 19.28
CA PRO A 117 -22.60 -8.81 20.38
C PRO A 117 -21.55 -9.84 20.00
N ALA A 118 -20.68 -10.23 20.93
CA ALA A 118 -19.76 -11.33 20.73
C ALA A 118 -20.52 -12.65 20.44
N ASN A 119 -19.88 -13.57 19.73
CA ASN A 119 -20.47 -14.85 19.34
C ASN A 119 -21.78 -14.73 18.55
N SER A 120 -21.93 -13.67 17.76
CA SER A 120 -23.08 -13.43 16.90
C SER A 120 -22.69 -13.33 15.42
N VAL A 121 -23.63 -13.61 14.54
CA VAL A 121 -23.49 -13.40 13.09
C VAL A 121 -24.34 -12.21 12.72
N ILE A 122 -23.74 -11.18 12.13
CA ILE A 122 -24.40 -9.94 11.74
C ILE A 122 -24.30 -9.74 10.23
N GLY A 123 -25.45 -9.54 9.58
CA GLY A 123 -25.53 -9.16 8.17
C GLY A 123 -25.66 -7.65 8.00
N ILE A 124 -24.74 -7.04 7.24
CA ILE A 124 -24.81 -5.63 6.85
C ILE A 124 -25.46 -5.54 5.48
N VAL A 125 -26.66 -4.99 5.42
CA VAL A 125 -27.46 -4.89 4.19
C VAL A 125 -27.75 -3.43 3.83
N GLY A 126 -27.81 -3.12 2.56
CA GLY A 126 -28.12 -1.79 2.06
C GLY A 126 -27.81 -1.65 0.55
N PRO A 127 -28.32 -0.60 -0.11
CA PRO A 127 -28.06 -0.35 -1.52
C PRO A 127 -26.57 -0.11 -1.79
N SER A 128 -26.17 -0.20 -3.07
CA SER A 128 -24.80 0.18 -3.46
C SER A 128 -24.56 1.66 -3.12
N GLY A 129 -23.37 1.97 -2.60
CA GLY A 129 -23.02 3.32 -2.17
C GLY A 129 -23.52 3.72 -0.78
N SER A 130 -24.20 2.84 -0.02
CA SER A 130 -24.69 3.16 1.34
C SER A 130 -23.62 3.17 2.44
N GLY A 131 -22.34 3.06 2.09
CA GLY A 131 -21.24 3.12 3.08
C GLY A 131 -20.87 1.76 3.71
N LYS A 132 -21.39 0.61 3.23
CA LYS A 132 -21.09 -0.73 3.80
C LYS A 132 -19.59 -1.02 3.86
N SER A 133 -18.88 -0.89 2.75
CA SER A 133 -17.43 -1.13 2.69
C SER A 133 -16.65 -0.13 3.55
N THR A 134 -17.11 1.12 3.60
CA THR A 134 -16.53 2.15 4.49
C THR A 134 -16.69 1.77 5.97
N LEU A 135 -17.85 1.24 6.34
CA LEU A 135 -18.10 0.74 7.69
C LEU A 135 -17.17 -0.44 8.02
N ILE A 136 -17.01 -1.38 7.07
CA ILE A 136 -16.08 -2.51 7.20
C ILE A 136 -14.65 -1.98 7.37
N ASP A 137 -14.21 -1.02 6.56
CA ASP A 137 -12.87 -0.44 6.65
C ASP A 137 -12.61 0.25 8.01
N VAL A 138 -13.62 0.92 8.58
CA VAL A 138 -13.54 1.48 9.94
C VAL A 138 -13.45 0.37 10.99
N LEU A 139 -14.26 -0.68 10.86
CA LEU A 139 -14.24 -1.84 11.77
C LEU A 139 -12.89 -2.56 11.75
N LEU A 140 -12.32 -2.75 10.56
CA LEU A 140 -10.99 -3.34 10.36
C LEU A 140 -9.85 -2.42 10.81
N GLY A 141 -10.15 -1.14 11.11
CA GLY A 141 -9.15 -0.13 11.43
C GLY A 141 -8.23 0.23 10.26
N LEU A 142 -8.70 0.04 9.03
CA LEU A 142 -7.98 0.43 7.80
C LEU A 142 -8.10 1.93 7.54
N ILE A 143 -9.23 2.51 7.94
CA ILE A 143 -9.48 3.95 7.91
C ILE A 143 -9.85 4.45 9.30
N LYS A 144 -9.39 5.66 9.63
CA LYS A 144 -9.69 6.32 10.91
C LYS A 144 -10.80 7.33 10.69
N PRO A 145 -11.94 7.21 11.42
CA PRO A 145 -13.02 8.18 11.32
C PRO A 145 -12.56 9.55 11.84
N GLN A 146 -13.18 10.62 11.33
CA GLN A 146 -12.92 11.98 11.82
C GLN A 146 -13.52 12.20 13.20
N GLN A 147 -14.66 11.55 13.48
CA GLN A 147 -15.32 11.59 14.79
C GLN A 147 -15.78 10.19 15.19
N GLY A 148 -15.94 10.00 16.49
CA GLY A 148 -16.36 8.73 17.05
C GLY A 148 -15.21 7.81 17.42
N ILE A 149 -15.56 6.66 17.98
CA ILE A 149 -14.60 5.67 18.49
C ILE A 149 -15.07 4.24 18.21
N LEU A 150 -14.09 3.37 17.93
CA LEU A 150 -14.26 1.92 17.91
C LEU A 150 -13.85 1.37 19.28
N LYS A 151 -14.70 0.56 19.89
CA LYS A 151 -14.42 -0.13 21.16
C LYS A 151 -14.60 -1.63 21.01
N ILE A 152 -13.76 -2.39 21.67
CA ILE A 152 -13.91 -3.83 21.85
C ILE A 152 -14.11 -4.05 23.34
N ASP A 153 -15.32 -4.43 23.73
CA ASP A 153 -15.79 -4.40 25.12
C ASP A 153 -15.59 -2.98 25.71
N ASP A 154 -14.86 -2.83 26.79
CA ASP A 154 -14.53 -1.54 27.39
C ASP A 154 -13.27 -0.87 26.81
N LYS A 155 -12.57 -1.52 25.86
CA LYS A 155 -11.28 -1.08 25.37
C LYS A 155 -11.41 -0.28 24.08
N THR A 156 -11.11 1.02 24.13
CA THR A 156 -11.06 1.87 22.92
C THR A 156 -9.85 1.49 22.04
N ILE A 157 -10.10 1.31 20.75
CA ILE A 157 -9.07 1.07 19.75
C ILE A 157 -8.44 2.40 19.33
N ASN A 158 -7.12 2.45 19.38
CA ASN A 158 -6.29 3.60 19.01
C ASN A 158 -4.99 3.13 18.33
N ASP A 159 -4.17 4.07 17.90
CA ASP A 159 -2.95 3.76 17.14
C ASP A 159 -1.97 2.82 17.91
N GLY A 160 -2.01 2.81 19.24
CA GLY A 160 -1.14 1.98 20.09
C GLY A 160 -1.59 0.52 20.23
N ASN A 161 -2.87 0.22 20.00
CA ASN A 161 -3.42 -1.13 20.17
C ASN A 161 -4.16 -1.64 18.92
N LEU A 162 -4.18 -0.85 17.84
CA LEU A 162 -4.83 -1.20 16.58
C LEU A 162 -4.33 -2.53 16.03
N ARG A 163 -3.01 -2.77 16.11
CA ARG A 163 -2.43 -4.02 15.60
C ARG A 163 -2.92 -5.25 16.37
N SER A 164 -3.07 -5.14 17.70
CA SER A 164 -3.62 -6.21 18.53
C SER A 164 -5.07 -6.53 18.16
N TRP A 165 -5.87 -5.52 17.77
CA TRP A 165 -7.21 -5.69 17.23
C TRP A 165 -7.17 -6.37 15.86
N GLN A 166 -6.34 -5.88 14.94
CA GLN A 166 -6.20 -6.45 13.60
C GLN A 166 -5.73 -7.91 13.62
N ASN A 167 -4.92 -8.29 14.60
CA ASN A 167 -4.48 -9.68 14.76
C ASN A 167 -5.62 -10.65 15.14
N ALA A 168 -6.71 -10.15 15.72
CA ALA A 168 -7.90 -10.95 16.04
C ALA A 168 -8.87 -11.10 14.86
N ILE A 169 -8.63 -10.38 13.75
CA ILE A 169 -9.56 -10.32 12.61
C ILE A 169 -9.06 -11.15 11.44
N GLY A 170 -9.92 -12.01 10.91
CA GLY A 170 -9.79 -12.64 9.60
C GLY A 170 -10.68 -11.92 8.59
N PHE A 171 -10.09 -11.29 7.58
CA PHE A 171 -10.83 -10.57 6.55
C PHE A 171 -10.83 -11.35 5.23
N VAL A 172 -12.01 -11.55 4.66
CA VAL A 172 -12.21 -12.18 3.36
C VAL A 172 -12.83 -11.13 2.42
N SER A 173 -12.03 -10.61 1.51
CA SER A 173 -12.46 -9.59 0.57
C SER A 173 -13.34 -10.16 -0.56
N GLN A 174 -14.11 -9.31 -1.20
CA GLN A 174 -14.94 -9.64 -2.37
C GLN A 174 -14.13 -10.30 -3.49
N SER A 175 -12.92 -9.82 -3.76
CA SER A 175 -12.03 -10.35 -4.78
C SER A 175 -10.80 -10.96 -4.13
N ILE A 176 -10.69 -12.29 -4.17
CA ILE A 176 -9.55 -13.02 -3.61
C ILE A 176 -8.39 -13.00 -4.59
N PHE A 177 -7.30 -12.38 -4.17
CA PHE A 177 -6.02 -12.46 -4.83
C PHE A 177 -5.26 -13.70 -4.36
N LEU A 178 -4.80 -14.54 -5.30
CA LEU A 178 -3.88 -15.63 -5.04
C LEU A 178 -2.52 -15.29 -5.62
N SER A 179 -1.48 -15.41 -4.80
CA SER A 179 -0.10 -15.29 -5.26
C SER A 179 0.30 -16.51 -6.09
N GLU A 180 1.28 -16.32 -6.99
CA GLU A 180 1.91 -17.45 -7.66
C GLU A 180 2.67 -18.29 -6.64
N GLY A 181 2.24 -19.55 -6.46
CA GLY A 181 2.76 -20.43 -5.43
C GLY A 181 1.86 -21.63 -5.22
N THR A 182 2.05 -22.37 -4.15
CA THR A 182 1.26 -23.54 -3.78
C THR A 182 -0.05 -23.14 -3.07
N ILE A 183 -0.97 -24.09 -2.92
CA ILE A 183 -2.17 -23.90 -2.09
C ILE A 183 -1.76 -23.59 -0.65
N ALA A 184 -0.77 -24.33 -0.11
CA ALA A 184 -0.27 -24.12 1.25
C ALA A 184 0.26 -22.70 1.46
N GLU A 185 1.08 -22.19 0.54
CA GLU A 185 1.61 -20.82 0.59
C GLU A 185 0.51 -19.76 0.48
N ASN A 186 -0.54 -20.04 -0.26
CA ASN A 186 -1.68 -19.13 -0.36
C ASN A 186 -2.55 -19.15 0.90
N VAL A 187 -2.68 -20.26 1.60
CA VAL A 187 -3.39 -20.33 2.89
C VAL A 187 -2.56 -19.67 3.99
N ALA A 188 -1.28 -20.03 4.11
CA ALA A 188 -0.32 -19.44 5.06
C ALA A 188 0.29 -18.13 4.52
N PHE A 189 -0.50 -17.31 3.84
CA PHE A 189 -0.02 -16.11 3.17
C PHE A 189 0.68 -15.14 4.13
N GLY A 190 1.92 -14.76 3.80
CA GLY A 190 2.73 -13.89 4.65
C GLY A 190 3.71 -14.63 5.59
N ILE A 191 3.66 -15.95 5.61
CA ILE A 191 4.67 -16.80 6.25
C ILE A 191 5.77 -17.13 5.23
N PRO A 192 7.07 -17.02 5.59
CA PRO A 192 8.16 -17.41 4.71
C PRO A 192 8.03 -18.85 4.22
N GLU A 193 8.53 -19.11 3.00
CA GLU A 193 8.53 -20.44 2.39
C GLU A 193 9.21 -21.45 3.33
N GLY A 194 8.56 -22.59 3.57
CA GLY A 194 9.04 -23.65 4.45
C GLY A 194 8.80 -23.45 5.95
N GLU A 195 8.26 -22.30 6.38
CA GLU A 195 7.94 -22.02 7.79
C GLU A 195 6.44 -22.21 8.12
N SER A 196 5.61 -22.53 7.14
CA SER A 196 4.18 -22.75 7.34
C SER A 196 3.90 -24.04 8.10
N ASN A 197 2.93 -24.00 9.01
CA ASN A 197 2.49 -25.20 9.73
C ASN A 197 1.50 -25.99 8.86
N VAL A 198 1.94 -27.17 8.40
CA VAL A 198 1.15 -28.05 7.51
C VAL A 198 -0.15 -28.51 8.18
N GLU A 199 -0.14 -28.76 9.49
CA GLU A 199 -1.33 -29.20 10.23
C GLU A 199 -2.37 -28.08 10.27
N GLN A 200 -1.96 -26.82 10.54
CA GLN A 200 -2.84 -25.65 10.52
C GLN A 200 -3.37 -25.37 9.11
N VAL A 201 -2.53 -25.49 8.06
CA VAL A 201 -2.97 -25.38 6.67
C VAL A 201 -4.06 -26.41 6.37
N THR A 202 -3.83 -27.67 6.73
CA THR A 202 -4.78 -28.75 6.46
C THR A 202 -6.09 -28.55 7.22
N GLN A 203 -6.01 -28.09 8.47
CA GLN A 203 -7.19 -27.78 9.27
C GLN A 203 -7.99 -26.61 8.68
N ALA A 204 -7.31 -25.52 8.29
CA ALA A 204 -7.96 -24.37 7.65
C ALA A 204 -8.64 -24.74 6.33
N LEU A 205 -8.00 -25.57 5.50
CA LEU A 205 -8.57 -26.07 4.27
C LEU A 205 -9.81 -26.95 4.52
N LYS A 206 -9.78 -27.78 5.55
CA LYS A 206 -10.92 -28.60 5.95
C LYS A 206 -12.10 -27.77 6.43
N LEU A 207 -11.86 -26.75 7.25
CA LEU A 207 -12.88 -25.81 7.71
C LEU A 207 -13.48 -24.99 6.55
N ALA A 208 -12.67 -24.71 5.51
CA ALA A 208 -13.14 -24.05 4.29
C ALA A 208 -13.75 -25.04 3.26
N HIS A 209 -13.97 -26.30 3.60
CA HIS A 209 -14.50 -27.35 2.73
C HIS A 209 -13.74 -27.53 1.41
N LEU A 210 -12.40 -27.49 1.49
CA LEU A 210 -11.48 -27.70 0.37
C LEU A 210 -10.74 -29.03 0.41
N ASP A 211 -10.96 -29.84 1.43
CA ASP A 211 -10.30 -31.13 1.64
C ASP A 211 -10.53 -32.11 0.46
N GLU A 212 -11.74 -32.23 -0.06
CA GLU A 212 -12.02 -33.07 -1.22
C GLU A 212 -11.25 -32.59 -2.46
N LEU A 213 -11.23 -31.30 -2.72
CA LEU A 213 -10.46 -30.72 -3.83
C LEU A 213 -8.97 -31.06 -3.68
N VAL A 214 -8.39 -30.76 -2.51
CA VAL A 214 -6.98 -30.94 -2.25
C VAL A 214 -6.60 -32.43 -2.37
N ASN A 215 -7.42 -33.34 -1.84
CA ASN A 215 -7.21 -34.78 -1.93
C ASN A 215 -7.31 -35.32 -3.37
N SER A 216 -8.03 -34.63 -4.26
CA SER A 216 -8.12 -34.99 -5.68
C SER A 216 -6.92 -34.55 -6.52
N LEU A 217 -6.09 -33.67 -5.98
CA LEU A 217 -4.92 -33.12 -6.68
C LEU A 217 -3.69 -34.02 -6.46
N GLU A 218 -2.91 -34.28 -7.51
CA GLU A 218 -1.71 -35.13 -7.46
C GLU A 218 -0.69 -34.72 -6.40
N LYS A 219 -0.53 -33.39 -6.18
CA LYS A 219 0.42 -32.82 -5.21
C LYS A 219 -0.26 -32.31 -3.93
N GLY A 220 -1.57 -32.54 -3.76
CA GLY A 220 -2.30 -32.08 -2.59
C GLY A 220 -2.12 -30.57 -2.35
N ILE A 221 -1.75 -30.20 -1.12
CA ILE A 221 -1.50 -28.80 -0.71
C ILE A 221 -0.32 -28.15 -1.44
N ASP A 222 0.62 -28.92 -1.98
CA ASP A 222 1.78 -28.45 -2.72
C ASP A 222 1.47 -28.18 -4.21
N THR A 223 0.20 -28.33 -4.60
CA THR A 223 -0.24 -27.99 -5.95
C THR A 223 -0.09 -26.50 -6.16
N LYS A 224 0.67 -26.11 -7.22
CA LYS A 224 0.83 -24.72 -7.60
C LYS A 224 -0.46 -24.17 -8.18
N VAL A 225 -0.84 -23.00 -7.73
CA VAL A 225 -1.91 -22.19 -8.34
C VAL A 225 -1.27 -21.16 -9.27
N GLY A 226 -1.83 -21.03 -10.48
CA GLY A 226 -1.32 -20.09 -11.47
C GLY A 226 -1.59 -18.64 -11.07
N GLU A 227 -1.01 -17.71 -11.84
CA GLU A 227 -1.24 -16.27 -11.65
C GLU A 227 -2.73 -15.98 -11.53
N ARG A 228 -3.14 -15.31 -10.44
CA ARG A 228 -4.53 -15.02 -10.06
C ARG A 228 -5.42 -16.25 -9.88
N GLY A 229 -4.84 -17.42 -9.63
CA GLY A 229 -5.61 -18.65 -9.43
C GLY A 229 -6.39 -19.09 -10.67
N VAL A 230 -5.86 -18.91 -11.87
CA VAL A 230 -6.54 -19.19 -13.15
C VAL A 230 -7.01 -20.66 -13.27
N GLN A 231 -6.32 -21.58 -12.60
CA GLN A 231 -6.66 -23.01 -12.61
C GLN A 231 -7.78 -23.39 -11.63
N LEU A 232 -8.24 -22.44 -10.80
CA LEU A 232 -9.28 -22.66 -9.80
C LEU A 232 -10.59 -21.95 -10.20
N SER A 233 -11.72 -22.56 -9.85
CA SER A 233 -13.03 -21.91 -10.00
C SER A 233 -13.15 -20.69 -9.08
N GLY A 234 -14.13 -19.81 -9.33
CA GLY A 234 -14.41 -18.66 -8.46
C GLY A 234 -14.67 -19.06 -7.02
N GLY A 235 -15.51 -20.07 -6.80
CA GLY A 235 -15.81 -20.59 -5.47
C GLY A 235 -14.62 -21.27 -4.79
N GLN A 236 -13.74 -21.96 -5.54
CA GLN A 236 -12.50 -22.52 -4.98
C GLN A 236 -11.53 -21.43 -4.53
N ARG A 237 -11.34 -20.38 -5.34
CA ARG A 237 -10.52 -19.22 -4.92
C ARG A 237 -11.06 -18.57 -3.67
N GLN A 238 -12.36 -18.39 -3.60
CA GLN A 238 -13.03 -17.79 -2.44
C GLN A 238 -12.81 -18.62 -1.18
N ARG A 239 -12.97 -19.95 -1.27
CA ARG A 239 -12.70 -20.86 -0.16
C ARG A 239 -11.23 -20.88 0.27
N ILE A 240 -10.27 -20.67 -0.64
CA ILE A 240 -8.87 -20.45 -0.24
C ILE A 240 -8.72 -19.14 0.55
N GLY A 241 -9.42 -18.07 0.16
CA GLY A 241 -9.45 -16.83 0.94
C GLY A 241 -10.02 -17.02 2.34
N ILE A 242 -11.06 -17.85 2.47
CA ILE A 242 -11.62 -18.23 3.77
C ILE A 242 -10.63 -19.06 4.58
N ALA A 243 -9.98 -20.06 3.97
CA ALA A 243 -8.94 -20.87 4.63
C ALA A 243 -7.77 -19.98 5.11
N ARG A 244 -7.39 -18.96 4.34
CA ARG A 244 -6.39 -17.94 4.74
C ARG A 244 -6.80 -17.20 6.01
N ALA A 245 -8.05 -16.75 6.11
CA ALA A 245 -8.54 -16.08 7.30
C ALA A 245 -8.58 -17.02 8.53
N LEU A 246 -8.92 -18.29 8.32
CA LEU A 246 -8.99 -19.30 9.37
C LEU A 246 -7.61 -19.81 9.82
N TYR A 247 -6.59 -19.77 8.96
CA TYR A 247 -5.24 -20.20 9.28
C TYR A 247 -4.63 -19.47 10.48
N TYR A 248 -4.97 -18.18 10.64
CA TYR A 248 -4.48 -17.35 11.73
C TYR A 248 -5.34 -17.41 13.00
N GLU A 249 -6.28 -18.38 13.09
CA GLU A 249 -7.17 -18.56 14.24
C GLU A 249 -7.91 -17.28 14.62
N ALA A 250 -8.37 -16.54 13.59
CA ALA A 250 -9.08 -15.30 13.77
C ALA A 250 -10.35 -15.48 14.60
N GLU A 251 -10.54 -14.63 15.61
CA GLU A 251 -11.70 -14.67 16.49
C GLU A 251 -12.91 -13.89 15.95
N VAL A 252 -12.64 -12.96 15.02
CA VAL A 252 -13.65 -12.20 14.30
C VAL A 252 -13.45 -12.40 12.81
N LEU A 253 -14.45 -12.93 12.13
CA LEU A 253 -14.44 -13.10 10.68
C LEU A 253 -15.29 -12.01 10.02
N VAL A 254 -14.70 -11.29 9.09
CA VAL A 254 -15.38 -10.26 8.30
C VAL A 254 -15.39 -10.66 6.84
N PHE A 255 -16.58 -10.78 6.26
CA PHE A 255 -16.81 -11.15 4.87
C PHE A 255 -17.36 -9.95 4.10
N ASP A 256 -16.65 -9.49 3.06
CA ASP A 256 -17.14 -8.46 2.16
C ASP A 256 -17.63 -9.13 0.85
N GLU A 257 -18.94 -9.40 0.76
CA GLU A 257 -19.59 -10.11 -0.35
C GLU A 257 -18.90 -11.45 -0.72
N ALA A 258 -18.15 -12.01 0.24
CA ALA A 258 -17.27 -13.17 -0.02
C ALA A 258 -18.04 -14.49 -0.22
N THR A 259 -19.36 -14.51 -0.11
CA THR A 259 -20.19 -15.70 -0.36
C THR A 259 -20.88 -15.69 -1.74
N SER A 260 -20.77 -14.58 -2.48
CA SER A 260 -21.49 -14.38 -3.76
C SER A 260 -21.17 -15.39 -4.86
N SER A 261 -19.99 -16.02 -4.84
CA SER A 261 -19.58 -17.06 -5.79
C SER A 261 -19.66 -18.48 -5.22
N LEU A 262 -20.18 -18.65 -4.00
CA LEU A 262 -20.46 -19.96 -3.40
C LEU A 262 -21.88 -20.42 -3.77
N ASP A 263 -22.04 -21.72 -3.95
CA ASP A 263 -23.39 -22.29 -4.00
C ASP A 263 -24.03 -22.30 -2.61
N GLY A 264 -25.36 -22.23 -2.56
CA GLY A 264 -26.08 -22.06 -1.29
C GLY A 264 -25.89 -23.18 -0.28
N ILE A 265 -25.42 -24.38 -0.71
CA ILE A 265 -25.10 -25.50 0.20
C ILE A 265 -23.76 -25.22 0.86
N THR A 266 -22.75 -24.86 0.07
CA THR A 266 -21.39 -24.53 0.56
C THR A 266 -21.42 -23.29 1.44
N GLU A 267 -22.20 -22.26 1.08
CA GLU A 267 -22.38 -21.06 1.90
C GLU A 267 -22.90 -21.43 3.29
N LYS A 268 -23.96 -22.25 3.35
CA LYS A 268 -24.53 -22.69 4.63
C LYS A 268 -23.52 -23.48 5.48
N MET A 269 -22.75 -24.39 4.86
CA MET A 269 -21.74 -25.18 5.57
C MET A 269 -20.58 -24.35 6.16
N ILE A 270 -20.25 -23.24 5.52
CA ILE A 270 -19.17 -22.34 6.00
C ILE A 270 -19.68 -21.42 7.11
N MET A 271 -20.98 -21.10 7.11
CA MET A 271 -21.58 -20.21 8.10
C MET A 271 -22.08 -20.95 9.38
N GLU A 272 -22.16 -22.27 9.37
CA GLU A 272 -22.41 -23.15 10.53
C GLU A 272 -21.14 -23.49 11.28
#